data_3de201b183df404c79c91d3f8a1cd36d
#
_entry.id   3de201b183df404c79c91d3f8a1cd36d
#
_cell.length_a   1.000
_cell.length_b   1.000
_cell.length_c   1.000
_cell.angle_alpha   90.00
_cell.angle_beta   90.00
_cell.angle_gamma   90.00
#
_symmetry.space_group_name_H-M   'P 1'
#
loop_
_entity.id
_entity.type
_entity.pdbx_description
1 polymer ?
#
loop_
_entity_poly.entity_id
_entity_poly.type
_entity_poly.pdbx_seq_one_letter_code
_entity_poly.pdbx_strand_id
1 'polypeptide(L)'
;FNNTELNGPTGEDNQMSFTPKGTFLCISPWNFPVAILIGQISAALSCGNRVIVKPSEYSSILGYLVVKKFHDHGVPISALSLILGDGLYGDFLTKIRPLHGVAFTGSLPTAKKIQANIIDNQNQIIPLIAETGGVNTMIVDSSALLEQVTDDVVRSAFDSAGPVSYT
;
A
#
# COMPACT_ATOMS: atom_id res chain seq x y z
N PHE A 1 5.25 -4.37 -19.39
CA PHE A 1 4.45 -5.62 -19.45
C PHE A 1 4.33 -6.05 -20.90
N ASN A 2 4.63 -7.32 -21.20
CA ASN A 2 4.45 -7.88 -22.54
C ASN A 2 3.01 -8.39 -22.66
N ASN A 3 2.45 -8.27 -23.87
CA ASN A 3 1.19 -8.91 -24.18
C ASN A 3 1.36 -10.43 -24.09
N THR A 4 0.37 -11.12 -23.56
CA THR A 4 0.32 -12.57 -23.49
C THR A 4 -0.69 -13.06 -24.50
N GLU A 5 -0.25 -13.90 -25.45
CA GLU A 5 -1.16 -14.59 -26.36
C GLU A 5 -1.98 -15.62 -25.59
N LEU A 6 -3.25 -15.67 -25.86
CA LEU A 6 -4.20 -16.61 -25.26
C LEU A 6 -4.76 -17.55 -26.33
N ASN A 7 -5.04 -18.78 -25.95
CA ASN A 7 -5.72 -19.72 -26.84
C ASN A 7 -7.16 -19.27 -27.11
N GLY A 8 -7.58 -19.35 -28.37
CA GLY A 8 -8.92 -19.02 -28.80
C GLY A 8 -9.43 -19.96 -29.90
N PRO A 9 -10.68 -19.82 -30.31
CA PRO A 9 -11.23 -20.53 -31.46
C PRO A 9 -10.45 -20.23 -32.75
N THR A 10 -10.53 -21.13 -33.72
CA THR A 10 -9.88 -20.96 -35.02
C THR A 10 -10.34 -19.66 -35.72
N GLY A 11 -9.36 -18.81 -36.05
CA GLY A 11 -9.61 -17.51 -36.69
C GLY A 11 -9.73 -16.32 -35.75
N GLU A 12 -9.48 -16.50 -34.45
CA GLU A 12 -9.40 -15.43 -33.47
C GLU A 12 -7.97 -15.26 -32.98
N ASP A 13 -7.54 -14.00 -32.86
CA ASP A 13 -6.33 -13.60 -32.17
C ASP A 13 -6.70 -13.05 -30.78
N ASN A 14 -6.39 -13.81 -29.73
CA ASN A 14 -6.70 -13.43 -28.36
C ASN A 14 -5.43 -13.01 -27.63
N GLN A 15 -5.44 -11.79 -27.09
CA GLN A 15 -4.31 -11.24 -26.34
C GLN A 15 -4.77 -10.65 -25.02
N MET A 16 -3.99 -10.89 -23.96
CA MET A 16 -4.13 -10.22 -22.69
C MET A 16 -3.04 -9.15 -22.57
N SER A 17 -3.45 -7.93 -22.27
CA SER A 17 -2.53 -6.81 -22.01
C SER A 17 -2.86 -6.14 -20.69
N PHE A 18 -1.83 -5.55 -20.04
CA PHE A 18 -1.99 -4.74 -18.85
C PHE A 18 -1.82 -3.27 -19.20
N THR A 19 -2.75 -2.44 -18.76
CA THR A 19 -2.69 -0.99 -18.94
C THR A 19 -2.75 -0.29 -17.61
N PRO A 20 -2.10 0.89 -17.44
CA PRO A 20 -2.21 1.67 -16.22
C PRO A 20 -3.65 2.13 -16.00
N LYS A 21 -4.09 2.12 -14.74
CA LYS A 21 -5.42 2.63 -14.36
C LYS A 21 -5.48 4.15 -14.27
N GLY A 22 -4.37 4.79 -13.92
CA GLY A 22 -4.29 6.24 -13.74
C GLY A 22 -3.60 6.67 -12.45
N THR A 23 -4.27 7.44 -11.58
CA THR A 23 -3.68 8.00 -10.36
C THR A 23 -4.01 7.14 -9.14
N PHE A 24 -2.99 6.66 -8.46
CA PHE A 24 -3.10 5.96 -7.18
C PHE A 24 -2.73 6.87 -6.01
N LEU A 25 -3.54 6.82 -4.95
CA LEU A 25 -3.19 7.41 -3.66
C LEU A 25 -2.57 6.32 -2.77
N CYS A 26 -1.34 6.53 -2.34
CA CYS A 26 -0.60 5.63 -1.45
C CYS A 26 -0.48 6.26 -0.06
N ILE A 27 -1.01 5.61 0.97
CA ILE A 27 -0.98 6.06 2.36
C ILE A 27 -0.27 5.01 3.18
N SER A 28 0.87 5.37 3.77
CA SER A 28 1.73 4.44 4.53
C SER A 28 1.79 4.78 6.02
N PRO A 29 1.98 3.77 6.88
CA PRO A 29 2.08 3.93 8.32
C PRO A 29 3.48 4.42 8.74
N TRP A 30 3.64 4.60 10.06
CA TRP A 30 4.91 5.04 10.67
C TRP A 30 5.84 3.88 11.07
N ASN A 31 5.33 2.68 11.29
CA ASN A 31 6.08 1.56 11.87
C ASN A 31 7.09 0.90 10.91
N PHE A 32 6.82 0.89 9.61
CA PHE A 32 7.77 0.51 8.55
C PHE A 32 7.84 1.62 7.50
N PRO A 33 8.38 2.79 7.87
CA PRO A 33 8.20 4.03 7.13
C PRO A 33 8.91 4.05 5.77
N VAL A 34 9.85 3.16 5.54
CA VAL A 34 10.60 3.05 4.28
C VAL A 34 10.06 1.89 3.44
N ALA A 35 9.98 0.70 4.01
CA ALA A 35 9.65 -0.52 3.25
C ALA A 35 8.24 -0.47 2.66
N ILE A 36 7.22 -0.14 3.48
CA ILE A 36 5.83 -0.08 3.02
C ILE A 36 5.66 1.06 2.02
N LEU A 37 6.23 2.23 2.30
CA LEU A 37 6.18 3.38 1.41
C LEU A 37 6.75 3.06 0.03
N ILE A 38 7.96 2.51 -0.03
CA ILE A 38 8.62 2.12 -1.29
C ILE A 38 7.80 1.05 -2.00
N GLY A 39 7.31 0.04 -1.28
CA GLY A 39 6.50 -1.03 -1.86
C GLY A 39 5.26 -0.50 -2.59
N GLN A 40 4.49 0.39 -1.94
CA GLN A 40 3.31 0.99 -2.54
C GLN A 40 3.66 1.87 -3.76
N ILE A 41 4.67 2.74 -3.64
CA ILE A 41 5.12 3.62 -4.73
C ILE A 41 5.60 2.80 -5.93
N SER A 42 6.52 1.87 -5.71
CA SER A 42 7.16 1.12 -6.79
C SER A 42 6.15 0.19 -7.50
N ALA A 43 5.24 -0.44 -6.77
CA ALA A 43 4.20 -1.27 -7.36
C ALA A 43 3.29 -0.46 -8.30
N ALA A 44 2.85 0.72 -7.87
CA ALA A 44 2.00 1.57 -8.69
C ALA A 44 2.74 2.15 -9.91
N LEU A 45 3.97 2.67 -9.70
CA LEU A 45 4.78 3.24 -10.79
C LEU A 45 5.19 2.19 -11.82
N SER A 46 5.59 0.98 -11.40
CA SER A 46 5.98 -0.09 -12.33
C SER A 46 4.85 -0.55 -13.24
N CYS A 47 3.60 -0.35 -12.80
CA CYS A 47 2.40 -0.57 -13.61
C CYS A 47 2.01 0.66 -14.47
N GLY A 48 2.86 1.69 -14.56
CA GLY A 48 2.63 2.89 -15.36
C GLY A 48 1.63 3.89 -14.76
N ASN A 49 1.25 3.73 -13.50
CA ASN A 49 0.34 4.65 -12.83
C ASN A 49 1.07 5.89 -12.30
N ARG A 50 0.32 6.97 -12.07
CA ARG A 50 0.77 8.13 -11.29
C ARG A 50 0.52 7.86 -9.81
N VAL A 51 1.36 8.42 -8.95
CA VAL A 51 1.28 8.22 -7.51
C VAL A 51 1.20 9.57 -6.78
N ILE A 52 0.21 9.69 -5.93
CA ILE A 52 0.18 10.67 -4.85
C ILE A 52 0.48 9.90 -3.57
N VAL A 53 1.55 10.25 -2.88
CA VAL A 53 1.95 9.54 -1.67
C VAL A 53 1.83 10.43 -0.44
N LYS A 54 1.23 9.89 0.61
CA LYS A 54 1.13 10.49 1.93
C LYS A 54 1.66 9.54 2.99
N PRO A 55 2.91 9.71 3.44
CA PRO A 55 3.42 9.00 4.61
C PRO A 55 2.72 9.46 5.89
N SER A 56 2.82 8.67 6.95
CA SER A 56 2.41 9.13 8.29
C SER A 56 3.15 10.41 8.66
N GLU A 57 2.51 11.30 9.40
CA GLU A 57 3.10 12.52 9.96
C GLU A 57 4.34 12.22 10.83
N TYR A 58 4.36 11.09 11.52
CA TYR A 58 5.50 10.66 12.34
C TYR A 58 6.72 10.20 11.52
N SER A 59 6.56 9.98 10.23
CA SER A 59 7.62 9.57 9.31
C SER A 59 7.83 10.55 8.14
N SER A 60 7.40 11.78 8.27
CA SER A 60 7.42 12.80 7.21
C SER A 60 8.82 13.03 6.63
N ILE A 61 9.86 13.08 7.46
CA ILE A 61 11.25 13.28 7.02
C ILE A 61 11.70 12.10 6.15
N LEU A 62 11.45 10.87 6.60
CA LEU A 62 11.79 9.66 5.83
C LEU A 62 11.01 9.60 4.52
N GLY A 63 9.72 9.92 4.55
CA GLY A 63 8.88 10.02 3.36
C GLY A 63 9.44 11.00 2.33
N TYR A 64 9.87 12.18 2.78
CA TYR A 64 10.52 13.16 1.92
C TYR A 64 11.82 12.64 1.31
N LEU A 65 12.69 12.04 2.12
CA LEU A 65 13.97 11.51 1.64
C LEU A 65 13.78 10.37 0.64
N VAL A 66 12.81 9.48 0.86
CA VAL A 66 12.47 8.40 -0.08
C VAL A 66 12.00 8.99 -1.41
N VAL A 67 11.03 9.89 -1.40
CA VAL A 67 10.50 10.49 -2.63
C VAL A 67 11.57 11.31 -3.37
N LYS A 68 12.40 12.05 -2.62
CA LYS A 68 13.55 12.73 -3.20
C LYS A 68 14.47 11.77 -3.94
N LYS A 69 14.75 10.58 -3.37
CA LYS A 69 15.57 9.56 -4.03
C LYS A 69 14.94 9.04 -5.33
N PHE A 70 13.63 8.85 -5.39
CA PHE A 70 12.96 8.51 -6.64
C PHE A 70 13.17 9.60 -7.70
N HIS A 71 13.04 10.87 -7.34
CA HIS A 71 13.25 11.99 -8.26
C HIS A 71 14.72 12.12 -8.69
N ASP A 72 15.68 12.01 -7.76
CA ASP A 72 17.11 12.04 -8.03
C ASP A 72 17.54 10.91 -9.03
N HIS A 73 16.74 9.82 -9.11
CA HIS A 73 17.00 8.69 -10.02
C HIS A 73 16.05 8.66 -11.23
N GLY A 74 15.46 9.78 -11.56
CA GLY A 74 14.75 9.97 -12.84
C GLY A 74 13.23 9.79 -12.83
N VAL A 75 12.60 9.54 -11.67
CA VAL A 75 11.14 9.54 -11.62
C VAL A 75 10.64 10.98 -11.68
N PRO A 76 9.84 11.35 -12.70
CA PRO A 76 9.39 12.73 -12.86
C PRO A 76 8.38 13.13 -11.78
N ILE A 77 8.37 14.43 -11.42
CA ILE A 77 7.42 14.99 -10.44
C ILE A 77 5.97 14.77 -10.86
N SER A 78 5.72 14.76 -12.18
CA SER A 78 4.38 14.47 -12.73
C SER A 78 3.91 13.04 -12.50
N ALA A 79 4.82 12.09 -12.23
CA ALA A 79 4.48 10.70 -11.96
C ALA A 79 4.40 10.38 -10.46
N LEU A 80 5.15 11.09 -9.62
CA LEU A 80 5.18 10.88 -8.17
C LEU A 80 5.10 12.21 -7.43
N SER A 81 4.06 12.42 -6.65
CA SER A 81 3.84 13.63 -5.85
C SER A 81 3.77 13.27 -4.37
N LEU A 82 4.48 14.03 -3.53
CA LEU A 82 4.49 13.87 -2.08
C LEU A 82 3.57 14.91 -1.43
N ILE A 83 2.69 14.45 -0.55
CA ILE A 83 1.89 15.30 0.34
C ILE A 83 2.25 14.95 1.78
N LEU A 84 2.70 15.94 2.53
CA LEU A 84 2.94 15.82 3.96
C LEU A 84 1.77 16.43 4.74
N GLY A 85 1.45 15.83 5.86
CA GLY A 85 0.37 16.28 6.73
C GLY A 85 -0.20 15.16 7.58
N ASP A 86 -1.14 15.51 8.42
CA ASP A 86 -1.80 14.61 9.37
C ASP A 86 -2.96 13.82 8.74
N GLY A 87 -3.80 13.24 9.59
CA GLY A 87 -4.98 12.49 9.18
C GLY A 87 -6.04 13.31 8.45
N LEU A 88 -6.11 14.64 8.66
CA LEU A 88 -7.05 15.52 7.96
C LEU A 88 -6.70 15.62 6.47
N TYR A 89 -5.40 15.75 6.16
CA TYR A 89 -4.94 15.70 4.77
C TYR A 89 -5.18 14.33 4.13
N GLY A 90 -4.98 13.24 4.89
CA GLY A 90 -5.32 11.89 4.42
C GLY A 90 -6.80 11.76 4.06
N ASP A 91 -7.68 12.24 4.92
CA ASP A 91 -9.12 12.26 4.67
C ASP A 91 -9.50 13.09 3.43
N PHE A 92 -8.92 14.28 3.30
CA PHE A 92 -9.13 15.14 2.13
C PHE A 92 -8.66 14.46 0.83
N LEU A 93 -7.47 13.86 0.83
CA LEU A 93 -6.91 13.20 -0.35
C LEU A 93 -7.77 12.03 -0.84
N THR A 94 -8.46 11.31 0.05
CA THR A 94 -9.36 10.22 -0.36
C THR A 94 -10.64 10.71 -1.06
N LYS A 95 -10.93 12.01 -1.00
CA LYS A 95 -12.09 12.66 -1.62
C LYS A 95 -11.76 13.38 -2.93
N ILE A 96 -10.48 13.58 -3.27
CA ILE A 96 -10.10 14.23 -4.53
C ILE A 96 -10.52 13.41 -5.74
N ARG A 97 -10.74 14.09 -6.87
CA ARG A 97 -11.15 13.45 -8.13
C ARG A 97 -10.22 13.86 -9.27
N PRO A 98 -9.88 12.99 -10.20
CA PRO A 98 -10.16 11.55 -10.19
C PRO A 98 -9.08 10.77 -9.41
N LEU A 99 -9.48 9.82 -8.58
CA LEU A 99 -8.63 8.73 -8.14
C LEU A 99 -8.98 7.46 -8.93
N HIS A 100 -7.98 6.60 -9.15
CA HIS A 100 -8.14 5.34 -9.88
C HIS A 100 -7.78 4.13 -9.03
N GLY A 101 -7.29 4.36 -7.81
CA GLY A 101 -7.03 3.37 -6.79
C GLY A 101 -6.43 3.98 -5.54
N VAL A 102 -6.57 3.27 -4.42
CA VAL A 102 -5.95 3.63 -3.14
C VAL A 102 -5.22 2.41 -2.59
N ALA A 103 -3.95 2.60 -2.21
CA ALA A 103 -3.17 1.65 -1.45
C ALA A 103 -2.95 2.22 -0.04
N PHE A 104 -3.43 1.50 0.96
CA PHE A 104 -3.41 1.92 2.36
C PHE A 104 -2.84 0.83 3.24
N THR A 105 -1.96 1.21 4.16
CA THR A 105 -1.55 0.35 5.27
C THR A 105 -1.72 1.11 6.57
N GLY A 106 -2.44 0.54 7.54
CA GLY A 106 -2.71 1.16 8.83
C GLY A 106 -3.88 0.53 9.58
N SER A 107 -4.57 1.31 10.40
CA SER A 107 -5.64 0.80 11.24
C SER A 107 -6.92 0.46 10.47
N LEU A 108 -7.65 -0.56 10.90
CA LEU A 108 -8.94 -0.94 10.33
C LEU A 108 -10.00 0.19 10.36
N PRO A 109 -10.13 0.99 11.45
CA PRO A 109 -11.05 2.13 11.43
C PRO A 109 -10.74 3.14 10.33
N THR A 110 -9.44 3.41 10.09
CA THR A 110 -9.01 4.32 9.01
C THR A 110 -9.32 3.71 7.64
N ALA A 111 -9.08 2.42 7.42
CA ALA A 111 -9.43 1.75 6.16
C ALA A 111 -10.94 1.84 5.86
N LYS A 112 -11.78 1.63 6.86
CA LYS A 112 -13.25 1.78 6.72
C LYS A 112 -13.65 3.21 6.35
N LYS A 113 -12.99 4.22 6.94
CA LYS A 113 -13.24 5.62 6.60
C LYS A 113 -12.82 5.93 5.16
N ILE A 114 -11.67 5.43 4.73
CA ILE A 114 -11.20 5.57 3.34
C ILE A 114 -12.20 4.92 2.39
N GLN A 115 -12.67 3.73 2.69
CA GLN A 115 -13.66 3.02 1.87
C GLN A 115 -14.96 3.82 1.73
N ALA A 116 -15.48 4.38 2.82
CA ALA A 116 -16.66 5.24 2.79
C ALA A 116 -16.43 6.48 1.92
N ASN A 117 -15.29 7.18 2.10
CA ASN A 117 -14.95 8.33 1.28
C ASN A 117 -14.86 7.99 -0.22
N ILE A 118 -14.32 6.83 -0.57
CA ILE A 118 -14.24 6.37 -1.96
C ILE A 118 -15.66 6.18 -2.52
N ILE A 119 -16.53 5.49 -1.79
CA ILE A 119 -17.91 5.21 -2.22
C ILE A 119 -18.68 6.53 -2.43
N ASP A 120 -18.54 7.47 -1.51
CA ASP A 120 -19.31 8.72 -1.54
C ASP A 120 -18.79 9.73 -2.57
N ASN A 121 -17.50 9.66 -2.93
CA ASN A 121 -16.87 10.73 -3.69
C ASN A 121 -16.38 10.32 -5.09
N GLN A 122 -16.15 9.04 -5.39
CA GLN A 122 -15.70 8.64 -6.71
C GLN A 122 -16.89 8.32 -7.62
N ASN A 123 -16.77 8.69 -8.92
CA ASN A 123 -17.84 8.43 -9.91
C ASN A 123 -17.79 7.00 -10.46
N GLN A 124 -16.79 6.23 -10.09
CA GLN A 124 -16.56 4.85 -10.55
C GLN A 124 -16.05 3.99 -9.39
N ILE A 125 -16.21 2.69 -9.51
CA ILE A 125 -15.65 1.73 -8.55
C ILE A 125 -14.14 1.69 -8.76
N ILE A 126 -13.39 2.08 -7.75
CA ILE A 126 -11.93 2.03 -7.73
C ILE A 126 -11.44 1.01 -6.70
N PRO A 127 -10.30 0.33 -6.93
CA PRO A 127 -9.77 -0.61 -5.96
C PRO A 127 -9.26 0.12 -4.71
N LEU A 128 -9.59 -0.45 -3.55
CA LEU A 128 -8.93 -0.17 -2.28
C LEU A 128 -8.11 -1.40 -1.89
N ILE A 129 -6.79 -1.26 -1.88
CA ILE A 129 -5.84 -2.24 -1.35
C ILE A 129 -5.56 -1.81 0.08
N ALA A 130 -6.13 -2.50 1.05
CA ALA A 130 -6.04 -2.14 2.47
C ALA A 130 -5.38 -3.25 3.27
N GLU A 131 -4.14 -3.01 3.68
CA GLU A 131 -3.41 -3.83 4.61
C GLU A 131 -3.65 -3.30 6.03
N THR A 132 -4.41 -4.03 6.83
CA THR A 132 -4.79 -3.60 8.18
C THR A 132 -4.36 -4.60 9.23
N GLY A 133 -4.48 -4.24 10.50
CA GLY A 133 -4.21 -5.11 11.62
C GLY A 133 -5.08 -6.37 11.59
N GLY A 134 -4.54 -7.44 12.14
CA GLY A 134 -5.21 -8.73 12.29
C GLY A 134 -4.81 -9.40 13.60
N VAL A 135 -5.42 -10.54 13.91
CA VAL A 135 -5.01 -11.38 15.05
C VAL A 135 -3.91 -12.32 14.59
N ASN A 136 -2.69 -12.12 15.09
CA ASN A 136 -1.57 -13.01 14.83
C ASN A 136 -1.67 -14.23 15.76
N THR A 137 -2.00 -15.39 15.20
CA THR A 137 -2.17 -16.62 15.98
C THR A 137 -0.94 -17.48 15.86
N MET A 138 -0.36 -17.89 17.00
CA MET A 138 0.64 -18.94 17.07
C MET A 138 -0.04 -20.24 17.52
N ILE A 139 0.07 -21.29 16.71
CA ILE A 139 -0.47 -22.62 17.03
C ILE A 139 0.68 -23.48 17.52
N VAL A 140 0.59 -23.96 18.76
CA VAL A 140 1.58 -24.82 19.38
C VAL A 140 1.04 -26.24 19.44
N ASP A 141 1.67 -27.15 18.71
CA ASP A 141 1.33 -28.58 18.73
C ASP A 141 1.98 -29.28 19.94
N SER A 142 1.42 -30.42 20.36
CA SER A 142 1.92 -31.23 21.47
C SER A 142 3.33 -31.78 21.27
N SER A 143 3.83 -31.79 20.04
CA SER A 143 5.20 -32.19 19.67
C SER A 143 6.22 -31.05 19.76
N ALA A 144 5.78 -29.80 20.03
CA ALA A 144 6.66 -28.64 20.09
C ALA A 144 7.56 -28.67 21.35
N LEU A 145 8.79 -28.18 21.20
CA LEU A 145 9.70 -27.94 22.29
C LEU A 145 9.33 -26.64 23.01
N LEU A 146 8.82 -26.72 24.25
CA LEU A 146 8.25 -25.57 24.96
C LEU A 146 9.24 -24.43 25.19
N GLU A 147 10.51 -24.76 25.42
CA GLU A 147 11.60 -23.79 25.59
C GLU A 147 11.75 -22.93 24.34
N GLN A 148 11.77 -23.56 23.16
CA GLN A 148 11.85 -22.84 21.89
C GLN A 148 10.58 -22.03 21.60
N VAL A 149 9.41 -22.55 21.92
CA VAL A 149 8.14 -21.81 21.80
C VAL A 149 8.17 -20.54 22.61
N THR A 150 8.72 -20.60 23.84
CA THR A 150 8.84 -19.43 24.70
C THR A 150 9.72 -18.35 24.05
N ASP A 151 10.88 -18.75 23.52
CA ASP A 151 11.79 -17.84 22.83
C ASP A 151 11.16 -17.24 21.58
N ASP A 152 10.45 -18.05 20.80
CA ASP A 152 9.77 -17.60 19.57
C ASP A 152 8.63 -16.62 19.90
N VAL A 153 7.86 -16.86 20.96
CA VAL A 153 6.81 -15.93 21.44
C VAL A 153 7.42 -14.60 21.85
N VAL A 154 8.50 -14.61 22.65
CA VAL A 154 9.17 -13.40 23.11
C VAL A 154 9.70 -12.60 21.92
N ARG A 155 10.38 -13.24 20.98
CA ARG A 155 10.88 -12.57 19.76
C ARG A 155 9.74 -12.01 18.94
N SER A 156 8.69 -12.80 18.68
CA SER A 156 7.56 -12.35 17.88
C SER A 156 6.83 -11.15 18.50
N ALA A 157 6.73 -11.12 19.83
CA ALA A 157 5.99 -10.08 20.54
C ALA A 157 6.81 -8.79 20.81
N PHE A 158 8.15 -8.87 20.93
CA PHE A 158 8.93 -7.78 21.49
C PHE A 158 10.15 -7.35 20.66
N ASP A 159 10.56 -8.08 19.62
CA ASP A 159 11.76 -7.75 18.82
C ASP A 159 11.58 -6.51 17.91
N SER A 160 10.34 -6.03 17.72
CA SER A 160 10.09 -4.83 16.92
C SER A 160 9.12 -3.87 17.59
N ALA A 161 9.24 -2.60 17.27
CA ALA A 161 8.39 -1.52 17.80
C ALA A 161 6.98 -1.48 17.18
N GLY A 162 6.47 -2.60 16.78
CA GLY A 162 5.16 -2.81 16.18
C GLY A 162 5.24 -3.78 15.00
N PRO A 163 4.47 -4.87 15.04
CA PRO A 163 4.42 -5.82 13.94
C PRO A 163 3.85 -5.19 12.68
N VAL A 164 4.10 -5.84 11.55
CA VAL A 164 3.60 -5.41 10.23
C VAL A 164 2.08 -5.35 10.19
N SER A 165 1.43 -6.23 10.94
CA SER A 165 -0.02 -6.21 11.18
C SER A 165 -0.29 -5.79 12.61
N TYR A 166 -1.01 -4.71 12.82
CA TYR A 166 -1.46 -4.32 14.14
C TYR A 166 -2.54 -5.25 14.65
N THR A 167 -2.32 -5.68 15.82
CA THR A 167 -3.42 -6.07 16.72
C THR A 167 -4.00 -4.85 17.37
#